data_05b4ff8a8e26cded14404222d2a50522
#
_entry.id   05b4ff8a8e26cded14404222d2a50522
#
_cell.length_a   1.000
_cell.length_b   1.000
_cell.length_c   1.000
_cell.angle_alpha   90.00
_cell.angle_beta   90.00
_cell.angle_gamma   90.00
#
_symmetry.space_group_name_H-M   'P 1'
#
loop_
_entity.id
_entity.type
_entity.pdbx_description
1 polymer ?
#
loop_
_entity_poly.entity_id
_entity_poly.type
_entity_poly.pdbx_seq_one_letter_code
_entity_poly.pdbx_strand_id
1 'polypeptide(L)'
;NETRLTLKTEDNFDGEERGLILNLEMKTGFYKEQITIRQAPCENFYQIESIEYSVGNNDGVEEAGTEPDKSTYKDETMGNTTGKHDHYPFINKWTEYAFLLNDHSNDVFNWIDPKKRSIYLPDRIEDGKVVMGQQQLFFLAQGKYYKEDELRYKHFEMDIVGMKWNIYTSTIYYKRLQVTFTATLSRPGSDTKKVLKGKFMQRYPYDCSEIHHEVKDSLED
;
A
#
# COMPACT_ATOMS: atom_id res chain seq x y z
N ASN A 1 -21.52 -45.84 21.66
CA ASN A 1 -20.59 -45.17 20.74
C ASN A 1 -20.93 -43.70 20.74
N GLU A 2 -20.06 -42.89 21.33
CA GLU A 2 -20.18 -41.42 21.21
C GLU A 2 -19.54 -40.95 19.93
N THR A 3 -20.28 -40.15 19.14
CA THR A 3 -19.73 -39.46 17.96
C THR A 3 -19.51 -38.01 18.36
N ARG A 4 -18.26 -37.55 18.30
CA ARG A 4 -17.88 -36.17 18.62
C ARG A 4 -17.65 -35.38 17.34
N LEU A 5 -18.34 -34.27 17.20
CA LEU A 5 -18.04 -33.25 16.21
C LEU A 5 -17.18 -32.17 16.87
N THR A 6 -16.02 -31.92 16.31
CA THR A 6 -15.13 -30.83 16.77
C THR A 6 -15.13 -29.73 15.72
N LEU A 7 -15.51 -28.53 16.12
CA LEU A 7 -15.43 -27.34 15.30
C LEU A 7 -14.23 -26.52 15.73
N LYS A 8 -13.47 -26.06 14.75
CA LYS A 8 -12.35 -25.15 14.94
C LYS A 8 -12.64 -23.88 14.16
N THR A 9 -12.66 -22.74 14.84
CA THR A 9 -12.88 -21.44 14.23
C THR A 9 -11.63 -20.59 14.38
N GLU A 10 -11.40 -19.71 13.42
CA GLU A 10 -10.42 -18.63 13.53
C GLU A 10 -11.04 -17.41 14.20
N ASP A 11 -10.20 -16.51 14.75
CA ASP A 11 -10.65 -15.25 15.35
C ASP A 11 -11.45 -14.43 14.33
N ASN A 12 -12.52 -13.81 14.80
CA ASN A 12 -13.39 -12.97 13.99
C ASN A 12 -12.98 -11.49 14.11
N PHE A 13 -12.27 -10.95 13.14
CA PHE A 13 -11.86 -9.53 13.09
C PHE A 13 -12.71 -8.69 12.15
N ASP A 14 -13.85 -9.19 11.64
CA ASP A 14 -14.66 -8.48 10.64
C ASP A 14 -15.51 -7.35 11.23
N GLY A 15 -15.53 -7.23 12.54
CA GLY A 15 -16.34 -6.21 13.25
C GLY A 15 -17.81 -6.57 13.39
N GLU A 16 -18.29 -7.64 12.75
CA GLU A 16 -19.66 -8.13 12.82
C GLU A 16 -19.72 -9.56 13.34
N GLU A 17 -20.88 -9.95 13.89
CA GLU A 17 -21.12 -11.33 14.32
C GLU A 17 -21.16 -12.27 13.09
N ARG A 18 -20.39 -13.36 13.16
CA ARG A 18 -20.47 -14.44 12.16
C ARG A 18 -21.42 -15.54 12.64
N GLY A 19 -22.20 -16.10 11.71
CA GLY A 19 -23.10 -17.20 11.97
C GLY A 19 -22.80 -18.43 11.10
N LEU A 20 -22.90 -19.62 11.69
CA LEU A 20 -22.87 -20.91 11.00
C LEU A 20 -24.08 -21.73 11.43
N ILE A 21 -24.81 -22.28 10.45
CA ILE A 21 -25.90 -23.22 10.67
C ILE A 21 -25.44 -24.60 10.24
N LEU A 22 -25.39 -25.54 11.17
CA LEU A 22 -25.14 -26.95 10.91
C LEU A 22 -26.44 -27.72 10.91
N ASN A 23 -26.74 -28.41 9.82
CA ASN A 23 -27.86 -29.33 9.74
C ASN A 23 -27.35 -30.76 9.88
N LEU A 24 -27.72 -31.44 10.96
CA LEU A 24 -27.37 -32.81 11.23
C LEU A 24 -28.56 -33.71 10.86
N GLU A 25 -28.34 -34.71 10.01
CA GLU A 25 -29.33 -35.67 9.63
C GLU A 25 -28.79 -37.08 9.70
N MET A 26 -29.55 -37.96 10.34
CA MET A 26 -29.22 -39.40 10.34
C MET A 26 -29.51 -39.98 8.95
N LYS A 27 -28.68 -40.94 8.50
CA LYS A 27 -28.87 -41.64 7.24
C LYS A 27 -30.24 -42.30 7.07
N THR A 28 -30.92 -42.59 8.18
CA THR A 28 -32.25 -43.15 8.22
C THR A 28 -33.35 -42.10 8.03
N GLY A 29 -33.02 -40.82 8.04
CA GLY A 29 -33.99 -39.71 7.93
C GLY A 29 -34.88 -39.45 9.15
N PHE A 30 -34.78 -40.30 10.19
CA PHE A 30 -35.65 -40.20 11.38
C PHE A 30 -35.20 -39.12 12.39
N TYR A 31 -34.00 -38.62 12.26
CA TYR A 31 -33.49 -37.57 13.16
C TYR A 31 -32.85 -36.46 12.36
N LYS A 32 -33.32 -35.24 12.62
CA LYS A 32 -32.75 -34.01 12.06
C LYS A 32 -32.57 -33.01 13.18
N GLU A 33 -31.42 -32.37 13.23
CA GLU A 33 -31.09 -31.32 14.20
C GLU A 33 -30.40 -30.18 13.50
N GLN A 34 -30.70 -28.97 13.92
CA GLN A 34 -30.05 -27.78 13.45
C GLN A 34 -29.32 -27.10 14.64
N ILE A 35 -28.02 -26.90 14.48
CA ILE A 35 -27.21 -26.19 15.45
C ILE A 35 -26.79 -24.85 14.85
N THR A 36 -27.15 -23.77 15.52
CA THR A 36 -26.69 -22.43 15.17
C THR A 36 -25.50 -22.06 16.04
N ILE A 37 -24.38 -21.75 15.42
CA ILE A 37 -23.17 -21.29 16.06
C ILE A 37 -22.98 -19.82 15.72
N ARG A 38 -22.75 -18.99 16.74
CA ARG A 38 -22.48 -17.56 16.58
C ARG A 38 -21.12 -17.24 17.15
N GLN A 39 -20.36 -16.44 16.44
CA GLN A 39 -19.05 -15.94 16.88
C GLN A 39 -19.09 -14.41 16.89
N ALA A 40 -18.98 -13.84 18.06
CA ALA A 40 -18.86 -12.39 18.23
C ALA A 40 -17.54 -11.87 17.62
N PRO A 41 -17.49 -10.57 17.26
CA PRO A 41 -16.24 -9.94 16.85
C PRO A 41 -15.17 -10.05 17.94
N CYS A 42 -13.93 -10.21 17.50
CA CYS A 42 -12.79 -10.25 18.40
C CYS A 42 -12.28 -8.82 18.66
N GLU A 43 -12.31 -8.35 19.89
CA GLU A 43 -11.78 -7.05 20.30
C GLU A 43 -10.29 -7.08 20.69
N ASN A 44 -9.71 -8.27 20.82
CA ASN A 44 -8.34 -8.46 21.26
C ASN A 44 -7.39 -8.56 20.05
N PHE A 45 -7.11 -7.43 19.43
CA PHE A 45 -6.25 -7.31 18.27
C PHE A 45 -4.79 -7.69 18.53
N TYR A 46 -4.11 -8.13 17.46
CA TYR A 46 -2.67 -8.27 17.47
C TYR A 46 -1.99 -6.90 17.41
N GLN A 47 -0.78 -6.83 17.91
CA GLN A 47 0.11 -5.67 17.81
C GLN A 47 1.35 -6.07 17.03
N ILE A 48 1.94 -5.13 16.32
CA ILE A 48 3.22 -5.34 15.65
C ILE A 48 4.30 -5.35 16.72
N GLU A 49 4.93 -6.50 16.92
CA GLU A 49 6.07 -6.66 17.81
C GLU A 49 7.37 -6.25 17.09
N SER A 50 7.56 -6.70 15.86
CA SER A 50 8.68 -6.33 15.01
C SER A 50 8.31 -6.41 13.53
N ILE A 51 8.99 -5.62 12.72
CA ILE A 51 9.02 -5.74 11.28
C ILE A 51 10.49 -5.69 10.84
N GLU A 52 10.89 -6.68 10.06
CA GLU A 52 12.24 -6.80 9.54
C GLU A 52 12.18 -6.79 8.01
N TYR A 53 13.07 -6.02 7.39
CA TYR A 53 13.20 -5.95 5.95
C TYR A 53 14.58 -6.44 5.54
N SER A 54 14.65 -7.17 4.43
CA SER A 54 15.90 -7.67 3.88
C SER A 54 15.88 -7.64 2.36
N VAL A 55 17.05 -7.45 1.78
CA VAL A 55 17.27 -7.70 0.35
C VAL A 55 17.32 -9.21 0.17
N GLY A 56 16.39 -9.76 -0.61
CA GLY A 56 16.30 -11.20 -0.84
C GLY A 56 17.51 -11.73 -1.59
N ASN A 57 17.86 -12.98 -1.30
CA ASN A 57 18.79 -13.71 -2.14
C ASN A 57 18.08 -14.15 -3.42
N ASN A 58 18.61 -13.85 -4.56
CA ASN A 58 18.42 -14.31 -5.95
C ASN A 58 17.18 -15.10 -6.39
N ASP A 59 16.27 -15.49 -5.52
CA ASP A 59 15.05 -16.21 -5.89
C ASP A 59 13.91 -15.25 -6.24
N GLY A 60 14.08 -14.47 -7.32
CA GLY A 60 13.03 -13.64 -7.90
C GLY A 60 12.72 -12.34 -7.15
N VAL A 61 13.60 -11.88 -6.30
CA VAL A 61 13.61 -10.52 -5.78
C VAL A 61 14.36 -9.65 -6.79
N GLU A 62 13.63 -8.87 -7.55
CA GLU A 62 14.25 -7.76 -8.26
C GLU A 62 14.88 -6.85 -7.21
N GLU A 63 16.18 -6.64 -7.29
CA GLU A 63 16.84 -5.56 -6.56
C GLU A 63 16.07 -4.27 -6.82
N ALA A 64 16.19 -3.30 -5.90
CA ALA A 64 15.57 -1.98 -6.07
C ALA A 64 15.68 -1.57 -7.53
N GLY A 65 14.55 -1.61 -8.22
CA GLY A 65 14.54 -1.43 -9.65
C GLY A 65 15.13 -0.07 -9.98
N THR A 66 16.26 -0.08 -10.64
CA THR A 66 16.92 1.12 -11.16
C THR A 66 16.37 1.50 -12.51
N GLU A 67 15.55 0.64 -13.12
CA GLU A 67 14.92 0.95 -14.39
C GLU A 67 13.89 2.06 -14.22
N PRO A 68 14.04 3.17 -14.96
CA PRO A 68 13.09 4.26 -14.91
C PRO A 68 11.76 3.82 -15.53
N ASP A 69 10.71 3.85 -14.74
CA ASP A 69 9.35 3.82 -15.24
C ASP A 69 8.94 5.25 -15.60
N LYS A 70 8.17 5.43 -16.65
CA LYS A 70 7.82 6.73 -17.19
C LYS A 70 6.32 6.94 -17.19
N SER A 71 5.89 8.17 -16.90
CA SER A 71 4.53 8.60 -17.20
C SER A 71 4.53 10.00 -17.80
N THR A 72 3.64 10.24 -18.75
CA THR A 72 3.39 11.57 -19.28
C THR A 72 2.50 12.34 -18.32
N TYR A 73 2.89 13.56 -18.03
CA TYR A 73 2.12 14.50 -17.23
C TYR A 73 1.80 15.75 -18.07
N LYS A 74 0.54 16.14 -18.09
CA LYS A 74 0.04 17.31 -18.80
C LYS A 74 -0.52 18.31 -17.80
N ASP A 75 -0.14 19.56 -17.93
CA ASP A 75 -0.71 20.68 -17.18
C ASP A 75 -1.22 21.73 -18.16
N GLU A 76 -2.38 22.30 -17.87
CA GLU A 76 -3.06 23.28 -18.71
C GLU A 76 -3.35 24.52 -17.87
N THR A 77 -2.75 25.63 -18.25
CA THR A 77 -2.87 26.89 -17.51
C THR A 77 -3.26 28.02 -18.45
N MET A 78 -4.29 28.76 -18.07
CA MET A 78 -4.68 29.98 -18.75
C MET A 78 -4.35 31.19 -17.88
N GLY A 79 -3.36 31.96 -18.29
CA GLY A 79 -2.96 33.21 -17.62
C GLY A 79 -3.56 34.42 -18.26
N ASN A 80 -3.78 35.50 -17.48
CA ASN A 80 -4.28 36.78 -18.02
C ASN A 80 -3.20 37.63 -18.69
N THR A 81 -1.93 37.43 -18.28
CA THR A 81 -0.79 38.23 -18.75
C THR A 81 0.34 37.33 -19.19
N THR A 82 1.07 37.75 -20.22
CA THR A 82 2.32 37.10 -20.62
C THR A 82 3.38 37.30 -19.54
N GLY A 83 4.10 36.25 -19.18
CA GLY A 83 5.14 36.33 -18.14
C GLY A 83 5.68 34.96 -17.74
N LYS A 84 6.36 34.92 -16.58
CA LYS A 84 6.91 33.72 -15.98
C LYS A 84 5.94 33.12 -14.97
N HIS A 85 5.92 31.80 -14.91
CA HIS A 85 5.09 31.05 -13.99
C HIS A 85 5.81 29.81 -13.49
N ASP A 86 5.66 29.49 -12.22
CA ASP A 86 6.23 28.29 -11.63
C ASP A 86 5.32 27.08 -11.90
N HIS A 87 5.90 26.05 -12.50
CA HIS A 87 5.24 24.78 -12.75
C HIS A 87 5.78 23.71 -11.80
N TYR A 88 4.89 23.02 -11.10
CA TYR A 88 5.19 22.02 -10.06
C TYR A 88 4.78 20.60 -10.51
N PRO A 89 5.59 19.88 -11.29
CA PRO A 89 5.17 18.62 -11.89
C PRO A 89 4.94 17.50 -10.87
N PHE A 90 5.46 17.62 -9.64
CA PHE A 90 5.36 16.60 -8.61
C PHE A 90 4.29 16.87 -7.54
N ILE A 91 3.58 18.02 -7.56
CA ILE A 91 2.68 18.42 -6.48
C ILE A 91 1.57 17.39 -6.18
N ASN A 92 1.11 16.67 -7.21
CA ASN A 92 0.06 15.65 -7.09
C ASN A 92 0.60 14.24 -7.38
N LYS A 93 1.91 14.03 -7.22
CA LYS A 93 2.54 12.72 -7.42
C LYS A 93 2.85 12.09 -6.09
N TRP A 94 2.44 10.85 -5.96
CA TRP A 94 2.52 10.09 -4.73
C TRP A 94 3.53 8.95 -4.87
N THR A 95 4.12 8.60 -3.76
CA THR A 95 4.77 7.31 -3.62
C THR A 95 3.71 6.27 -3.33
N GLU A 96 3.67 5.23 -4.13
CA GLU A 96 2.75 4.10 -3.98
C GLU A 96 3.50 2.94 -3.35
N TYR A 97 2.85 2.19 -2.46
CA TYR A 97 3.43 1.01 -1.85
C TYR A 97 2.43 -0.13 -1.73
N ALA A 98 2.96 -1.35 -1.68
CA ALA A 98 2.16 -2.54 -1.44
C ALA A 98 2.94 -3.57 -0.60
N PHE A 99 2.22 -4.26 0.29
CA PHE A 99 2.67 -5.46 0.97
C PHE A 99 2.00 -6.67 0.32
N LEU A 100 2.79 -7.52 -0.32
CA LEU A 100 2.34 -8.75 -0.95
C LEU A 100 2.66 -9.92 -0.03
N LEU A 101 1.64 -10.49 0.59
CA LEU A 101 1.80 -11.63 1.50
C LEU A 101 2.00 -12.93 0.74
N ASN A 102 2.85 -13.84 1.26
CA ASN A 102 3.10 -15.14 0.64
C ASN A 102 1.91 -16.09 0.80
N ASP A 103 1.37 -16.20 2.02
CA ASP A 103 0.46 -17.28 2.41
C ASP A 103 -0.89 -16.78 2.97
N HIS A 104 -1.18 -15.48 2.90
CA HIS A 104 -2.38 -14.89 3.47
C HIS A 104 -3.07 -13.93 2.50
N SER A 105 -4.40 -13.80 2.67
CA SER A 105 -5.14 -12.71 2.04
C SER A 105 -4.83 -11.36 2.73
N ASN A 106 -5.24 -10.27 2.11
CA ASN A 106 -5.07 -8.93 2.68
C ASN A 106 -5.91 -8.70 3.95
N ASP A 107 -6.89 -9.56 4.24
CA ASP A 107 -7.75 -9.47 5.43
C ASP A 107 -6.96 -9.57 6.74
N VAL A 108 -5.76 -10.15 6.71
CA VAL A 108 -4.89 -10.25 7.89
C VAL A 108 -4.51 -8.89 8.47
N PHE A 109 -4.52 -7.84 7.67
CA PHE A 109 -4.24 -6.49 8.18
C PHE A 109 -5.31 -6.00 9.15
N ASN A 110 -6.52 -6.57 9.11
CA ASN A 110 -7.60 -6.30 10.06
C ASN A 110 -7.33 -6.92 11.44
N TRP A 111 -6.42 -7.88 11.55
CA TRP A 111 -6.02 -8.47 12.84
C TRP A 111 -5.25 -7.49 13.72
N ILE A 112 -4.68 -6.44 13.13
CA ILE A 112 -3.74 -5.53 13.80
C ILE A 112 -4.52 -4.34 14.38
N ASP A 113 -4.23 -4.02 15.64
CA ASP A 113 -4.83 -2.89 16.34
C ASP A 113 -4.67 -1.60 15.51
N PRO A 114 -5.78 -0.97 15.09
CA PRO A 114 -5.72 0.25 14.28
C PRO A 114 -4.93 1.38 14.93
N LYS A 115 -4.86 1.41 16.29
CA LYS A 115 -4.15 2.44 17.05
C LYS A 115 -2.64 2.18 17.14
N LYS A 116 -2.18 0.95 16.80
CA LYS A 116 -0.78 0.51 16.94
C LYS A 116 -0.24 -0.08 15.65
N ARG A 117 -0.72 0.39 14.53
CA ARG A 117 -0.42 -0.12 13.19
C ARG A 117 0.64 0.71 12.46
N SER A 118 1.18 1.74 13.06
CA SER A 118 2.15 2.61 12.43
C SER A 118 3.54 1.96 12.34
N ILE A 119 4.13 2.02 11.17
CA ILE A 119 5.46 1.47 10.85
C ILE A 119 6.26 2.46 10.01
N TYR A 120 7.58 2.31 10.03
CA TYR A 120 8.47 2.94 9.07
C TYR A 120 8.62 2.06 7.82
N LEU A 121 8.72 2.69 6.66
CA LEU A 121 8.90 1.99 5.39
C LEU A 121 10.37 2.04 4.96
N PRO A 122 10.83 1.04 4.18
CA PRO A 122 12.10 1.11 3.49
C PRO A 122 12.18 2.35 2.59
N ASP A 123 13.33 2.99 2.56
CA ASP A 123 13.60 4.14 1.69
C ASP A 123 14.39 3.75 0.44
N ARG A 124 15.50 3.04 0.64
CA ARG A 124 16.41 2.60 -0.42
C ARG A 124 17.24 1.39 -0.01
N ILE A 125 17.96 0.83 -0.97
CA ILE A 125 19.01 -0.15 -0.71
C ILE A 125 20.35 0.56 -0.86
N GLU A 126 21.25 0.38 0.11
CA GLU A 126 22.60 0.93 0.13
C GLU A 126 23.54 -0.16 0.64
N ASP A 127 24.59 -0.47 -0.13
CA ASP A 127 25.57 -1.53 0.17
C ASP A 127 24.90 -2.90 0.49
N GLY A 128 23.84 -3.26 -0.27
CA GLY A 128 23.11 -4.51 -0.09
C GLY A 128 22.26 -4.56 1.18
N LYS A 129 22.04 -3.44 1.86
CA LYS A 129 21.22 -3.32 3.06
C LYS A 129 20.03 -2.40 2.83
N VAL A 130 18.93 -2.71 3.50
CA VAL A 130 17.75 -1.85 3.50
C VAL A 130 17.98 -0.66 4.43
N VAL A 131 17.87 0.55 3.89
CA VAL A 131 17.87 1.81 4.65
C VAL A 131 16.42 2.20 4.89
N MET A 132 16.09 2.49 6.15
CA MET A 132 14.72 2.84 6.55
C MET A 132 14.46 4.34 6.32
N GLY A 133 13.25 4.63 5.86
CA GLY A 133 12.74 6.00 5.77
C GLY A 133 12.37 6.58 7.13
N GLN A 134 12.11 7.88 7.17
CA GLN A 134 11.74 8.59 8.41
C GLN A 134 10.24 8.69 8.60
N GLN A 135 9.46 8.57 7.54
CA GLN A 135 8.02 8.72 7.59
C GLN A 135 7.35 7.49 8.18
N GLN A 136 6.49 7.71 9.17
CA GLN A 136 5.69 6.68 9.78
C GLN A 136 4.33 6.60 9.11
N LEU A 137 3.96 5.40 8.65
CA LEU A 137 2.70 5.13 7.97
C LEU A 137 1.97 3.95 8.61
N PHE A 138 0.67 3.83 8.33
CA PHE A 138 -0.10 2.66 8.72
C PHE A 138 0.34 1.40 7.95
N PHE A 139 0.46 0.30 8.68
CA PHE A 139 0.70 -1.02 8.08
C PHE A 139 -0.55 -1.52 7.37
N LEU A 140 -0.61 -1.27 6.07
CA LEU A 140 -1.71 -1.65 5.18
C LEU A 140 -1.19 -2.43 3.99
N ALA A 141 -2.08 -3.21 3.35
CA ALA A 141 -1.74 -3.96 2.14
C ALA A 141 -1.21 -3.06 1.01
N GLN A 142 -1.76 -1.86 0.90
CA GLN A 142 -1.34 -0.87 -0.10
C GLN A 142 -1.71 0.54 0.36
N GLY A 143 -1.02 1.53 -0.18
CA GLY A 143 -1.29 2.94 0.12
C GLY A 143 -0.49 3.89 -0.75
N LYS A 144 -0.70 5.15 -0.49
CA LYS A 144 -0.01 6.27 -1.13
C LYS A 144 0.46 7.25 -0.07
N TYR A 145 1.63 7.83 -0.28
CA TYR A 145 2.16 8.90 0.56
C TYR A 145 3.15 9.76 -0.22
N TYR A 146 3.46 10.94 0.27
CA TYR A 146 4.59 11.69 -0.24
C TYR A 146 5.88 11.15 0.41
N LYS A 147 6.77 10.64 -0.45
CA LYS A 147 8.13 10.32 0.00
C LYS A 147 8.89 11.62 0.06
N GLU A 148 9.15 12.06 1.28
CA GLU A 148 9.87 13.28 1.63
C GLU A 148 10.36 14.18 0.51
N ASP A 149 9.98 15.25 0.51
CA ASP A 149 9.91 16.65 0.86
C ASP A 149 10.35 17.59 -0.24
N GLU A 150 11.55 17.58 -0.72
CA GLU A 150 12.05 18.57 -1.67
C GLU A 150 11.49 18.37 -3.08
N LEU A 151 11.33 17.11 -3.50
CA LEU A 151 10.85 16.82 -4.85
C LEU A 151 9.43 17.37 -5.09
N ARG A 152 8.57 17.29 -4.09
CA ARG A 152 7.20 17.82 -4.18
C ARG A 152 7.17 19.31 -4.50
N TYR A 153 8.13 20.06 -4.00
CA TYR A 153 8.25 21.51 -4.18
C TYR A 153 9.21 21.89 -5.32
N LYS A 154 9.80 20.91 -6.00
CA LYS A 154 10.62 21.16 -7.19
C LYS A 154 9.74 21.80 -8.25
N HIS A 155 10.13 22.97 -8.72
CA HIS A 155 9.43 23.72 -9.76
C HIS A 155 10.36 24.07 -10.90
N PHE A 156 9.75 24.38 -12.02
CA PHE A 156 10.41 24.89 -13.20
C PHE A 156 9.76 26.21 -13.59
N GLU A 157 10.58 27.22 -13.88
CA GLU A 157 10.08 28.48 -14.42
C GLU A 157 9.68 28.28 -15.87
N MET A 158 8.43 28.57 -16.20
CA MET A 158 7.84 28.37 -17.52
C MET A 158 7.33 29.70 -18.06
N ASP A 159 7.41 29.87 -19.39
CA ASP A 159 6.83 31.05 -20.05
C ASP A 159 5.33 30.85 -20.25
N ILE A 160 4.53 31.86 -19.91
CA ILE A 160 3.10 31.92 -20.18
C ILE A 160 2.83 32.96 -21.25
N VAL A 161 2.06 32.61 -22.27
CA VAL A 161 1.42 33.55 -23.20
C VAL A 161 0.05 33.92 -22.65
N GLY A 162 -0.14 35.19 -22.32
CA GLY A 162 -1.39 35.68 -21.73
C GLY A 162 -2.58 35.51 -22.67
N MET A 163 -3.78 35.34 -22.10
CA MET A 163 -5.04 35.10 -22.80
C MET A 163 -5.07 33.89 -23.73
N LYS A 164 -4.13 32.95 -23.52
CA LYS A 164 -4.02 31.70 -24.27
C LYS A 164 -3.93 30.53 -23.30
N TRP A 165 -4.27 29.32 -23.78
CA TRP A 165 -4.00 28.08 -23.09
C TRP A 165 -2.54 27.69 -23.28
N ASN A 166 -1.83 27.59 -22.19
CA ASN A 166 -0.47 27.13 -22.12
C ASN A 166 -0.47 25.68 -21.67
N ILE A 167 -0.02 24.77 -22.52
CA ILE A 167 -0.05 23.34 -22.29
C ILE A 167 1.40 22.89 -22.10
N TYR A 168 1.69 22.34 -20.90
CA TYR A 168 2.98 21.76 -20.57
C TYR A 168 2.86 20.25 -20.52
N THR A 169 3.67 19.56 -21.30
CA THR A 169 3.77 18.10 -21.28
C THR A 169 5.15 17.71 -20.82
N SER A 170 5.24 16.85 -19.85
CA SER A 170 6.52 16.39 -19.31
C SER A 170 6.51 14.89 -19.04
N THR A 171 7.69 14.29 -19.00
CA THR A 171 7.88 12.89 -18.61
C THR A 171 8.36 12.83 -17.17
N ILE A 172 7.60 12.14 -16.33
CA ILE A 172 7.96 11.87 -14.94
C ILE A 172 8.55 10.45 -14.85
N TYR A 173 9.72 10.36 -14.26
CA TYR A 173 10.44 9.13 -14.05
C TYR A 173 10.21 8.63 -12.63
N TYR A 174 10.02 7.30 -12.52
CA TYR A 174 9.78 6.62 -11.26
C TYR A 174 10.89 5.61 -11.00
N LYS A 175 11.20 5.42 -9.73
CA LYS A 175 12.01 4.30 -9.24
C LYS A 175 11.12 3.29 -8.53
N ARG A 176 11.55 2.04 -8.53
CA ARG A 176 10.93 0.95 -7.78
C ARG A 176 11.89 0.43 -6.73
N LEU A 177 11.35 0.15 -5.56
CA LEU A 177 12.04 -0.54 -4.49
C LEU A 177 11.27 -1.81 -4.17
N GLN A 178 11.93 -2.94 -4.15
CA GLN A 178 11.35 -4.20 -3.72
C GLN A 178 12.27 -4.88 -2.71
N VAL A 179 11.72 -5.25 -1.56
CA VAL A 179 12.44 -5.97 -0.51
C VAL A 179 11.53 -7.02 0.11
N THR A 180 12.10 -8.03 0.75
CA THR A 180 11.34 -8.98 1.54
C THR A 180 11.05 -8.39 2.92
N PHE A 181 9.95 -8.80 3.54
CA PHE A 181 9.65 -8.45 4.92
C PHE A 181 9.20 -9.66 5.73
N THR A 182 9.45 -9.58 7.02
CA THR A 182 8.88 -10.48 8.03
C THR A 182 8.33 -9.63 9.17
N ALA A 183 7.03 -9.72 9.40
CA ALA A 183 6.37 -9.05 10.51
C ALA A 183 5.96 -10.07 11.57
N THR A 184 6.37 -9.85 12.82
CA THR A 184 5.92 -10.64 13.96
C THR A 184 4.85 -9.87 14.70
N LEU A 185 3.70 -10.52 14.86
CA LEU A 185 2.55 -9.99 15.57
C LEU A 185 2.41 -10.72 16.89
N SER A 186 2.21 -9.99 17.98
CA SER A 186 1.91 -10.53 19.30
C SER A 186 0.54 -10.09 19.77
N ARG A 187 -0.07 -10.88 20.65
CA ARG A 187 -1.37 -10.57 21.25
C ARG A 187 -1.17 -10.27 22.72
N PRO A 188 -1.61 -9.12 23.23
CA PRO A 188 -1.51 -8.78 24.66
C PRO A 188 -2.19 -9.84 25.54
N GLY A 189 -1.49 -10.27 26.58
CA GLY A 189 -1.99 -11.28 27.52
C GLY A 189 -2.02 -12.72 26.99
N SER A 190 -1.34 -12.99 25.88
CA SER A 190 -1.21 -14.32 25.28
C SER A 190 0.19 -14.54 24.73
N ASP A 191 0.67 -15.79 24.81
CA ASP A 191 1.92 -16.20 24.16
C ASP A 191 1.75 -16.46 22.66
N THR A 192 0.54 -16.22 22.13
CA THR A 192 0.24 -16.45 20.72
C THR A 192 0.93 -15.39 19.85
N LYS A 193 1.78 -15.84 18.94
CA LYS A 193 2.41 -15.01 17.93
C LYS A 193 1.97 -15.45 16.55
N LYS A 194 1.86 -14.50 15.63
CA LYS A 194 1.67 -14.75 14.19
C LYS A 194 2.82 -14.11 13.41
N VAL A 195 3.22 -14.76 12.34
CA VAL A 195 4.30 -14.27 11.47
C VAL A 195 3.73 -14.08 10.08
N LEU A 196 3.85 -12.87 9.56
CA LEU A 196 3.51 -12.51 8.19
C LEU A 196 4.81 -12.36 7.40
N LYS A 197 4.87 -13.00 6.25
CA LYS A 197 6.03 -12.90 5.33
C LYS A 197 5.56 -12.51 3.96
N GLY A 198 6.38 -11.72 3.27
CA GLY A 198 6.05 -11.29 1.93
C GLY A 198 7.07 -10.35 1.33
N LYS A 199 6.63 -9.63 0.30
CA LYS A 199 7.40 -8.61 -0.39
C LYS A 199 6.79 -7.24 -0.11
N PHE A 200 7.64 -6.28 0.20
CA PHE A 200 7.29 -4.88 0.18
C PHE A 200 7.72 -4.31 -1.16
N MET A 201 6.82 -3.61 -1.82
CA MET A 201 7.07 -2.92 -3.09
C MET A 201 6.71 -1.45 -2.95
N GLN A 202 7.53 -0.58 -3.54
CA GLN A 202 7.32 0.85 -3.55
C GLN A 202 7.66 1.42 -4.93
N ARG A 203 6.83 2.33 -5.43
CA ARG A 203 7.05 3.09 -6.65
C ARG A 203 6.97 4.58 -6.31
N TYR A 204 7.99 5.34 -6.65
CA TYR A 204 8.05 6.77 -6.31
C TYR A 204 8.63 7.61 -7.46
N PRO A 205 8.11 8.84 -7.67
CA PRO A 205 8.66 9.76 -8.65
C PRO A 205 10.03 10.24 -8.15
N TYR A 206 10.99 10.44 -9.06
CA TYR A 206 12.32 10.91 -8.68
C TYR A 206 12.88 11.98 -9.62
N ASP A 207 12.40 12.05 -10.86
CA ASP A 207 12.86 13.04 -11.82
C ASP A 207 11.78 13.42 -12.82
N CYS A 208 11.96 14.55 -13.51
CA CYS A 208 11.11 15.07 -14.54
C CYS A 208 11.97 15.68 -15.64
N SER A 209 11.68 15.34 -16.87
CA SER A 209 12.37 15.87 -18.05
C SER A 209 11.43 15.94 -19.25
N GLU A 210 11.99 16.30 -20.43
CA GLU A 210 11.26 16.38 -21.70
C GLU A 210 10.04 17.31 -21.60
N ILE A 211 10.27 18.51 -21.05
CA ILE A 211 9.19 19.49 -20.89
C ILE A 211 8.95 20.18 -22.23
N HIS A 212 7.75 20.02 -22.76
CA HIS A 212 7.28 20.69 -23.98
C HIS A 212 6.20 21.71 -23.61
N HIS A 213 6.26 22.86 -24.28
CA HIS A 213 5.27 23.92 -24.15
C HIS A 213 4.55 24.15 -25.47
N GLU A 214 3.23 24.06 -25.45
CA GLU A 214 2.35 24.35 -26.57
C GLU A 214 1.38 25.46 -26.17
N VAL A 215 1.06 26.35 -27.11
CA VAL A 215 0.11 27.46 -26.88
C VAL A 215 -1.08 27.28 -27.81
N LYS A 216 -2.29 27.27 -27.24
CA LYS A 216 -3.56 27.16 -27.97
C LYS A 216 -4.54 28.30 -27.65
N ASP A 217 -5.38 28.60 -28.61
CA ASP A 217 -6.50 29.55 -28.41
C ASP A 217 -7.67 28.89 -27.64
N SER A 218 -7.85 27.56 -27.79
CA SER A 218 -8.87 26.78 -27.13
C SER A 218 -8.37 25.37 -26.80
N LEU A 219 -9.01 24.70 -25.84
CA LEU A 219 -8.74 23.28 -25.51
C LEU A 219 -9.66 22.32 -26.28
N GLU A 220 -10.61 22.86 -27.05
CA GLU A 220 -11.55 22.07 -27.87
C GLU A 220 -10.90 21.74 -29.23
N ASP A 221 -9.99 20.78 -29.23
CA ASP A 221 -9.52 20.11 -30.47
C ASP A 221 -8.98 18.69 -30.13
#